data_2bd491d9159e6087f14a4493d10d8339
#
_entry.id   2bd491d9159e6087f14a4493d10d8339
#
_cell.length_a   1.000
_cell.length_b   1.000
_cell.length_c   1.000
_cell.angle_alpha   90.00
_cell.angle_beta   90.00
_cell.angle_gamma   90.00
#
_symmetry.space_group_name_H-M   'P 1'
#
loop_
_entity.id
_entity.type
_entity.pdbx_description
1 polymer ?
#
loop_
_entity_poly.entity_id
_entity_poly.type
_entity_poly.pdbx_seq_one_letter_code
_entity_poly.pdbx_strand_id
1 'polypeptide(L)'
;MIEIRTIQGTPLERVKKVPLNGLNRNVLIVGSSGSGKSTLMREIEKLEPPKLKLIFKPDGERAFSLAANRPFLEKDRTNFLDAWRGTLRADSAGYMLIQEQIILEQLRQRGQSLPELRSKLRQAKERAEKIDTPIYSLIENRLAHLYPSYTSEIHNEGKISLEGLTEDEYLFFSDYILRSSYDLLEDETIAIDEIHRLRPLLETTISRITREIRSRGGLIASTQSMSDLPPALINNFGTIFSFQDIDIRDLRYFAEIDKELKQDVLNLEEHEFIEVRGYKHAKLLGMAQKMILL
;
A
#
# COMPACT_ATOMS: atom_id res chain seq x y z
N MET A 1 6.21 -11.87 -24.42
CA MET A 1 7.18 -12.41 -23.44
C MET A 1 8.23 -11.33 -23.31
N ILE A 2 8.31 -10.65 -22.17
CA ILE A 2 9.25 -9.55 -21.97
C ILE A 2 10.55 -10.18 -21.53
N GLU A 3 11.62 -9.95 -22.27
CA GLU A 3 12.95 -10.43 -21.98
C GLU A 3 13.72 -9.34 -21.25
N ILE A 4 14.10 -9.57 -20.02
CA ILE A 4 14.94 -8.65 -19.24
C ILE A 4 16.39 -8.97 -19.58
N ARG A 5 17.14 -8.03 -20.10
CA ARG A 5 18.58 -8.22 -20.42
C ARG A 5 19.46 -7.33 -19.56
N THR A 6 20.61 -7.83 -19.16
CA THR A 6 21.67 -7.00 -18.60
C THR A 6 22.40 -6.27 -19.72
N ILE A 7 22.95 -5.07 -19.46
CA ILE A 7 23.71 -4.26 -20.46
C ILE A 7 24.93 -4.98 -20.99
N GLN A 8 25.43 -6.01 -20.32
CA GLN A 8 26.54 -6.82 -20.85
C GLN A 8 26.10 -7.83 -21.92
N GLY A 9 24.86 -7.75 -22.42
CA GLY A 9 24.38 -8.59 -23.54
C GLY A 9 24.15 -10.06 -23.19
N THR A 10 24.32 -10.44 -21.94
CA THR A 10 23.92 -11.75 -21.46
C THR A 10 22.41 -11.73 -21.26
N PRO A 11 21.62 -12.59 -21.95
CA PRO A 11 20.24 -12.77 -21.55
C PRO A 11 20.28 -13.05 -20.05
N LEU A 12 19.54 -12.26 -19.26
CA LEU A 12 19.20 -12.76 -17.94
C LEU A 12 18.53 -14.09 -18.24
N GLU A 13 19.28 -15.18 -18.07
CA GLU A 13 18.66 -16.49 -18.00
C GLU A 13 17.48 -16.31 -17.08
N ARG A 14 16.32 -16.13 -17.70
CA ARG A 14 15.02 -15.93 -17.06
C ARG A 14 15.25 -15.40 -15.66
N VAL A 15 14.67 -14.32 -15.24
CA VAL A 15 14.57 -14.02 -13.83
C VAL A 15 14.02 -15.31 -13.21
N LYS A 16 14.88 -16.29 -13.19
CA LYS A 16 14.70 -17.57 -12.54
C LYS A 16 14.68 -17.18 -11.10
N LYS A 17 13.43 -16.86 -10.66
CA LYS A 17 13.18 -16.47 -9.30
C LYS A 17 14.17 -15.35 -8.97
N VAL A 18 13.76 -14.09 -9.09
CA VAL A 18 14.34 -13.13 -8.17
C VAL A 18 14.35 -13.92 -6.89
N PRO A 19 15.51 -14.46 -6.46
CA PRO A 19 15.47 -15.24 -5.26
C PRO A 19 15.19 -14.22 -4.17
N LEU A 20 13.92 -14.01 -3.93
CA LEU A 20 13.45 -13.41 -2.70
C LEU A 20 13.86 -14.32 -1.54
N ASN A 21 14.64 -15.34 -1.83
CA ASN A 21 15.30 -16.29 -0.95
C ASN A 21 16.44 -15.69 -0.13
N GLY A 22 16.42 -14.43 0.13
CA GLY A 22 17.29 -13.80 1.10
C GLY A 22 16.43 -12.99 2.05
N LEU A 23 16.70 -12.99 3.26
CA LEU A 23 16.20 -12.31 4.46
C LEU A 23 15.21 -11.14 4.34
N ASN A 24 14.95 -10.58 3.13
CA ASN A 24 14.01 -9.46 2.93
C ASN A 24 13.39 -9.50 1.51
N ARG A 25 12.15 -9.97 1.43
CA ARG A 25 11.36 -10.11 0.19
C ARG A 25 10.62 -8.82 -0.22
N ASN A 26 10.86 -7.70 0.48
CA ASN A 26 10.23 -6.44 0.13
C ASN A 26 10.92 -5.82 -1.08
N VAL A 27 10.12 -5.48 -2.09
CA VAL A 27 10.54 -4.90 -3.37
C VAL A 27 9.93 -3.53 -3.56
N LEU A 28 10.74 -2.53 -3.89
CA LEU A 28 10.32 -1.20 -4.28
C LEU A 28 10.67 -0.94 -5.75
N ILE A 29 9.70 -0.45 -6.52
CA ILE A 29 9.88 -0.07 -7.93
C ILE A 29 9.68 1.44 -8.02
N VAL A 30 10.69 2.17 -8.49
CA VAL A 30 10.72 3.63 -8.55
C VAL A 30 10.88 4.11 -9.98
N GLY A 31 10.16 5.15 -10.35
CA GLY A 31 10.32 5.81 -11.65
C GLY A 31 9.13 6.68 -12.04
N SER A 32 9.32 7.56 -12.99
CA SER A 32 8.28 8.47 -13.50
C SER A 32 7.11 7.72 -14.15
N SER A 33 6.03 8.43 -14.44
CA SER A 33 4.91 7.86 -15.22
C SER A 33 5.40 7.46 -16.61
N GLY A 34 5.00 6.29 -17.09
CA GLY A 34 5.39 5.76 -18.40
C GLY A 34 6.76 5.04 -18.42
N SER A 35 7.56 5.07 -17.35
CA SER A 35 8.90 4.46 -17.33
C SER A 35 8.92 2.93 -17.45
N GLY A 36 7.78 2.24 -17.26
CA GLY A 36 7.71 0.77 -17.28
C GLY A 36 7.47 0.11 -15.91
N LYS A 37 7.27 0.89 -14.83
CA LYS A 37 7.02 0.36 -13.47
C LYS A 37 5.94 -0.70 -13.41
N SER A 38 4.76 -0.42 -13.96
CA SER A 38 3.62 -1.35 -13.93
C SER A 38 3.91 -2.61 -14.75
N THR A 39 4.73 -2.51 -15.80
CA THR A 39 5.17 -3.67 -16.58
C THR A 39 6.12 -4.54 -15.77
N LEU A 40 7.14 -3.95 -15.14
CA LEU A 40 8.07 -4.67 -14.28
C LEU A 40 7.33 -5.30 -13.08
N MET A 41 6.42 -4.56 -12.44
CA MET A 41 5.61 -5.08 -11.35
C MET A 41 4.81 -6.31 -11.77
N ARG A 42 4.17 -6.30 -12.94
CA ARG A 42 3.45 -7.46 -13.50
C ARG A 42 4.36 -8.65 -13.78
N GLU A 43 5.60 -8.43 -14.23
CA GLU A 43 6.56 -9.52 -14.43
C GLU A 43 7.01 -10.16 -13.10
N ILE A 44 7.22 -9.34 -12.07
CA ILE A 44 7.52 -9.84 -10.71
C ILE A 44 6.33 -10.62 -10.16
N GLU A 45 5.10 -10.11 -10.32
CA GLU A 45 3.87 -10.76 -9.89
C GLU A 45 3.61 -12.12 -10.59
N LYS A 46 4.09 -12.31 -11.81
CA LYS A 46 4.01 -13.64 -12.49
C LYS A 46 4.91 -14.68 -11.81
N LEU A 47 6.00 -14.23 -11.25
CA LEU A 47 6.96 -15.11 -10.55
C LEU A 47 6.51 -15.35 -9.10
N GLU A 48 5.91 -14.35 -8.49
CA GLU A 48 5.44 -14.36 -7.12
C GLU A 48 4.07 -13.68 -7.04
N PRO A 49 2.98 -14.43 -7.35
CA PRO A 49 1.64 -13.88 -7.35
C PRO A 49 1.26 -13.34 -5.97
N PRO A 50 0.87 -12.06 -5.87
CA PRO A 50 0.45 -11.51 -4.59
C PRO A 50 -0.92 -12.06 -4.19
N LYS A 51 -1.10 -12.32 -2.90
CA LYS A 51 -2.40 -12.64 -2.34
C LYS A 51 -3.36 -11.46 -2.44
N LEU A 52 -2.83 -10.27 -2.20
CA LEU A 52 -3.57 -9.01 -2.30
C LEU A 52 -2.79 -8.03 -3.17
N LYS A 53 -3.50 -7.35 -4.09
CA LYS A 53 -2.97 -6.19 -4.82
C LYS A 53 -3.93 -5.01 -4.73
N LEU A 54 -3.46 -3.87 -4.22
CA LEU A 54 -4.17 -2.59 -4.25
C LEU A 54 -3.74 -1.79 -5.48
N ILE A 55 -4.70 -1.34 -6.28
CA ILE A 55 -4.49 -0.67 -7.57
C ILE A 55 -5.29 0.64 -7.59
N PHE A 56 -4.60 1.77 -7.83
CA PHE A 56 -5.26 3.07 -8.00
C PHE A 56 -5.79 3.29 -9.43
N LYS A 57 -5.11 2.70 -10.44
CA LYS A 57 -5.53 2.74 -11.85
C LYS A 57 -5.38 1.34 -12.42
N PRO A 58 -6.48 0.65 -12.72
CA PRO A 58 -6.42 -0.76 -13.15
C PRO A 58 -5.79 -0.97 -14.54
N ASP A 59 -5.72 0.05 -15.41
CA ASP A 59 -5.06 0.01 -16.73
C ASP A 59 -5.37 -1.30 -17.52
N GLY A 60 -6.64 -1.69 -17.54
CA GLY A 60 -7.11 -2.91 -18.19
C GLY A 60 -6.96 -4.20 -17.37
N GLU A 61 -6.41 -4.15 -16.17
CA GLU A 61 -6.42 -5.29 -15.25
C GLU A 61 -7.83 -5.52 -14.68
N ARG A 62 -8.25 -6.78 -14.63
CA ARG A 62 -9.49 -7.13 -13.91
C ARG A 62 -9.24 -7.02 -12.42
N ALA A 63 -9.97 -6.13 -11.75
CA ALA A 63 -9.89 -5.91 -10.31
C ALA A 63 -11.30 -5.75 -9.72
N PHE A 64 -11.46 -6.12 -8.47
CA PHE A 64 -12.67 -5.83 -7.72
C PHE A 64 -12.74 -4.33 -7.42
N SER A 65 -13.75 -3.63 -7.94
CA SER A 65 -13.90 -2.19 -7.74
C SER A 65 -14.59 -1.90 -6.41
N LEU A 66 -13.90 -1.26 -5.49
CA LEU A 66 -14.49 -0.80 -4.23
C LEU A 66 -15.51 0.33 -4.42
N ALA A 67 -15.32 1.19 -5.42
CA ALA A 67 -16.26 2.25 -5.73
C ALA A 67 -17.61 1.72 -6.22
N ALA A 68 -17.60 0.64 -7.04
CA ALA A 68 -18.80 0.00 -7.55
C ALA A 68 -19.46 -0.94 -6.51
N ASN A 69 -18.64 -1.58 -5.67
CA ASN A 69 -19.06 -2.64 -4.74
C ASN A 69 -18.65 -2.27 -3.33
N ARG A 70 -19.26 -1.24 -2.77
CA ARG A 70 -18.96 -0.77 -1.41
C ARG A 70 -19.07 -1.89 -0.39
N PRO A 71 -17.96 -2.27 0.23
CA PRO A 71 -17.88 -3.55 0.89
C PRO A 71 -18.55 -3.59 2.25
N PHE A 72 -18.89 -4.78 2.63
CA PHE A 72 -19.42 -5.17 3.90
C PHE A 72 -18.25 -5.42 4.89
N LEU A 73 -18.24 -4.73 6.03
CA LEU A 73 -17.18 -4.85 7.03
C LEU A 73 -17.51 -5.97 8.02
N GLU A 74 -17.31 -7.21 7.59
CA GLU A 74 -17.88 -8.34 8.32
C GLU A 74 -17.02 -8.89 9.45
N LYS A 75 -15.73 -9.07 9.23
CA LYS A 75 -14.99 -10.04 10.04
C LYS A 75 -14.17 -9.47 11.18
N ASP A 76 -13.80 -8.20 11.12
CA ASP A 76 -12.80 -7.69 12.04
C ASP A 76 -13.18 -6.34 12.65
N ARG A 77 -13.76 -6.40 13.84
CA ARG A 77 -14.10 -5.22 14.63
C ARG A 77 -12.86 -4.39 14.97
N THR A 78 -11.74 -5.05 15.30
CA THR A 78 -10.51 -4.38 15.69
C THR A 78 -9.91 -3.62 14.52
N ASN A 79 -9.79 -4.26 13.36
CA ASN A 79 -9.24 -3.61 12.16
C ASN A 79 -10.09 -2.44 11.68
N PHE A 80 -11.42 -2.54 11.79
CA PHE A 80 -12.32 -1.41 11.52
C PHE A 80 -12.01 -0.21 12.41
N LEU A 81 -11.93 -0.42 13.72
CA LEU A 81 -11.68 0.65 14.68
C LEU A 81 -10.28 1.24 14.53
N ASP A 82 -9.30 0.41 14.24
CA ASP A 82 -7.93 0.87 14.01
C ASP A 82 -7.80 1.66 12.71
N ALA A 83 -8.46 1.21 11.62
CA ALA A 83 -8.52 1.96 10.38
C ALA A 83 -9.28 3.28 10.57
N TRP A 84 -10.40 3.27 11.28
CA TRP A 84 -11.14 4.46 11.65
C TRP A 84 -10.25 5.48 12.37
N ARG A 85 -9.51 5.03 13.37
CA ARG A 85 -8.57 5.88 14.11
C ARG A 85 -7.43 6.41 13.24
N GLY A 86 -6.92 5.58 12.35
CA GLY A 86 -5.76 5.90 11.50
C GLY A 86 -6.06 6.93 10.42
N THR A 87 -7.29 6.93 9.88
CA THR A 87 -7.62 7.64 8.65
C THR A 87 -8.68 8.73 8.79
N LEU A 88 -9.70 8.54 9.62
CA LEU A 88 -10.87 9.42 9.66
C LEU A 88 -10.92 10.37 10.88
N ARG A 89 -9.90 10.36 11.72
CA ARG A 89 -9.93 11.07 13.01
C ARG A 89 -9.15 12.38 13.08
N ALA A 90 -8.52 12.83 12.02
CA ALA A 90 -7.45 13.83 12.03
C ALA A 90 -7.72 15.10 12.88
N ASP A 91 -8.99 15.47 13.06
CA ASP A 91 -9.38 16.75 13.68
C ASP A 91 -10.05 16.63 15.05
N SER A 92 -10.05 15.44 15.67
CA SER A 92 -10.74 15.26 16.95
C SER A 92 -9.84 15.45 18.16
N ALA A 93 -10.32 16.21 19.16
CA ALA A 93 -9.67 16.32 20.46
C ALA A 93 -9.67 14.96 21.20
N GLY A 94 -8.64 14.69 22.00
CA GLY A 94 -8.42 13.37 22.62
C GLY A 94 -9.63 12.79 23.37
N TYR A 95 -10.40 13.61 24.11
CA TYR A 95 -11.61 13.16 24.79
C TYR A 95 -12.69 12.69 23.81
N MET A 96 -12.93 13.44 22.74
CA MET A 96 -13.94 13.09 21.73
C MET A 96 -13.57 11.78 21.01
N LEU A 97 -12.27 11.52 20.78
CA LEU A 97 -11.80 10.27 20.18
C LEU A 97 -12.14 9.05 21.05
N ILE A 98 -12.00 9.17 22.36
CA ILE A 98 -12.31 8.08 23.29
C ILE A 98 -13.81 7.79 23.27
N GLN A 99 -14.65 8.82 23.37
CA GLN A 99 -16.11 8.69 23.34
C GLN A 99 -16.61 8.14 22.01
N GLU A 100 -16.08 8.65 20.89
CA GLU A 100 -16.37 8.14 19.55
C GLU A 100 -16.07 6.64 19.44
N GLN A 101 -14.92 6.22 19.95
CA GLN A 101 -14.54 4.80 19.95
C GLN A 101 -15.49 3.96 20.80
N ILE A 102 -15.84 4.41 22.01
CA ILE A 102 -16.77 3.69 22.88
C ILE A 102 -18.12 3.52 22.19
N ILE A 103 -18.65 4.58 21.57
CA ILE A 103 -19.91 4.52 20.83
C ILE A 103 -19.84 3.53 19.67
N LEU A 104 -18.76 3.59 18.87
CA LEU A 104 -18.58 2.68 17.74
C LEU A 104 -18.42 1.22 18.21
N GLU A 105 -17.73 1.00 19.31
CA GLU A 105 -17.59 -0.33 19.92
C GLU A 105 -18.94 -0.90 20.39
N GLN A 106 -19.78 -0.07 20.96
CA GLN A 106 -21.11 -0.48 21.42
C GLN A 106 -22.08 -0.77 20.27
N LEU A 107 -22.03 0.04 19.23
CA LEU A 107 -22.97 -0.04 18.11
C LEU A 107 -22.55 -1.07 17.07
N ARG A 108 -21.23 -1.29 16.90
CA ARG A 108 -20.66 -2.18 15.90
C ARG A 108 -20.88 -3.64 16.27
N GLN A 109 -21.57 -4.38 15.41
CA GLN A 109 -21.80 -5.81 15.54
C GLN A 109 -21.13 -6.57 14.39
N ARG A 110 -20.76 -7.83 14.66
CA ARG A 110 -20.23 -8.73 13.62
C ARG A 110 -21.29 -8.93 12.51
N GLY A 111 -20.85 -8.95 11.28
CA GLY A 111 -21.73 -9.12 10.13
C GLY A 111 -22.59 -7.90 9.80
N GLN A 112 -22.33 -6.74 10.43
CA GLN A 112 -23.12 -5.54 10.20
C GLN A 112 -22.59 -4.73 9.03
N SER A 113 -23.48 -4.35 8.11
CA SER A 113 -23.17 -3.42 7.03
C SER A 113 -23.02 -1.98 7.53
N LEU A 114 -22.33 -1.13 6.75
CA LEU A 114 -22.24 0.30 7.06
C LEU A 114 -23.61 0.99 7.15
N PRO A 115 -24.61 0.72 6.28
CA PRO A 115 -25.97 1.25 6.44
C PRO A 115 -26.64 0.86 7.75
N GLU A 116 -26.47 -0.40 8.16
CA GLU A 116 -27.03 -0.87 9.43
C GLU A 116 -26.36 -0.17 10.62
N LEU A 117 -25.04 -0.01 10.58
CA LEU A 117 -24.31 0.77 11.57
C LEU A 117 -24.83 2.21 11.65
N ARG A 118 -25.03 2.86 10.48
CA ARG A 118 -25.56 4.21 10.38
C ARG A 118 -26.99 4.31 10.92
N SER A 119 -27.83 3.32 10.62
CA SER A 119 -29.19 3.28 11.16
C SER A 119 -29.21 3.19 12.68
N LYS A 120 -28.37 2.31 13.25
CA LYS A 120 -28.23 2.20 14.72
C LYS A 120 -27.67 3.47 15.35
N LEU A 121 -26.70 4.10 14.69
CA LEU A 121 -26.14 5.37 15.14
C LEU A 121 -27.21 6.47 15.24
N ARG A 122 -28.10 6.58 14.23
CA ARG A 122 -29.22 7.51 14.27
C ARG A 122 -30.18 7.23 15.41
N GLN A 123 -30.57 5.96 15.59
CA GLN A 123 -31.44 5.56 16.71
C GLN A 123 -30.80 5.86 18.08
N ALA A 124 -29.50 5.60 18.23
CA ALA A 124 -28.76 5.91 19.43
C ALA A 124 -28.68 7.41 19.69
N LYS A 125 -28.45 8.22 18.64
CA LYS A 125 -28.44 9.69 18.70
C LYS A 125 -29.77 10.27 19.17
N GLU A 126 -30.92 9.73 18.73
CA GLU A 126 -32.23 10.14 19.13
C GLU A 126 -32.49 9.90 20.62
N ARG A 127 -31.83 8.89 21.21
CA ARG A 127 -31.94 8.52 22.62
C ARG A 127 -30.85 9.15 23.49
N ALA A 128 -29.83 9.72 22.89
CA ALA A 128 -28.68 10.28 23.59
C ALA A 128 -29.05 11.58 24.35
N GLU A 129 -28.35 11.84 25.44
CA GLU A 129 -28.38 13.11 26.11
C GLU A 129 -27.85 14.24 25.19
N LYS A 130 -28.29 15.46 25.41
CA LYS A 130 -27.89 16.62 24.59
C LYS A 130 -26.36 16.81 24.52
N ILE A 131 -25.65 16.42 25.57
CA ILE A 131 -24.20 16.57 25.65
C ILE A 131 -23.47 15.61 24.69
N ASP A 132 -24.04 14.44 24.41
CA ASP A 132 -23.43 13.42 23.56
C ASP A 132 -23.83 13.56 22.07
N THR A 133 -24.90 14.28 21.78
CA THR A 133 -25.43 14.49 20.43
C THR A 133 -24.35 14.97 19.42
N PRO A 134 -23.43 15.89 19.76
CA PRO A 134 -22.37 16.31 18.85
C PRO A 134 -21.44 15.16 18.42
N ILE A 135 -21.14 14.22 19.32
CA ILE A 135 -20.25 13.07 19.04
C ILE A 135 -20.92 12.12 18.03
N TYR A 136 -22.20 11.82 18.24
CA TYR A 136 -22.98 11.02 17.29
C TYR A 136 -23.04 11.68 15.91
N SER A 137 -23.21 13.00 15.86
CA SER A 137 -23.22 13.76 14.61
C SER A 137 -21.87 13.70 13.90
N LEU A 138 -20.77 13.79 14.64
CA LEU A 138 -19.41 13.68 14.10
C LEU A 138 -19.18 12.30 13.47
N ILE A 139 -19.55 11.23 14.18
CA ILE A 139 -19.45 9.85 13.67
C ILE A 139 -20.33 9.69 12.41
N GLU A 140 -21.55 10.20 12.44
CA GLU A 140 -22.48 10.14 11.31
C GLU A 140 -21.91 10.83 10.07
N ASN A 141 -21.32 12.02 10.23
CA ASN A 141 -20.70 12.77 9.14
C ASN A 141 -19.51 12.00 8.55
N ARG A 142 -18.65 11.43 9.38
CA ARG A 142 -17.52 10.62 8.93
C ARG A 142 -17.97 9.35 8.20
N LEU A 143 -18.99 8.65 8.74
CA LEU A 143 -19.58 7.51 8.06
C LEU A 143 -20.23 7.90 6.72
N ALA A 144 -20.69 9.15 6.57
CA ALA A 144 -21.27 9.61 5.31
C ALA A 144 -20.26 9.60 4.16
N HIS A 145 -18.96 9.81 4.45
CA HIS A 145 -17.91 9.71 3.44
C HIS A 145 -17.69 8.27 2.96
N LEU A 146 -18.02 7.28 3.78
CA LEU A 146 -17.95 5.86 3.43
C LEU A 146 -19.22 5.33 2.74
N TYR A 147 -20.17 6.22 2.41
CA TYR A 147 -21.47 5.91 1.84
C TYR A 147 -21.59 6.43 0.39
N PRO A 148 -22.33 5.83 -0.53
CA PRO A 148 -23.40 4.85 -0.40
C PRO A 148 -22.86 3.41 -0.41
N SER A 149 -23.50 2.61 0.42
CA SER A 149 -23.11 1.25 0.68
C SER A 149 -23.85 0.26 -0.18
N TYR A 150 -23.14 -0.72 -0.67
CA TYR A 150 -23.73 -1.95 -1.15
C TYR A 150 -23.09 -3.15 -0.46
N THR A 151 -23.84 -4.21 -0.39
CA THR A 151 -23.55 -5.42 0.34
C THR A 151 -22.73 -6.36 -0.52
N SER A 152 -21.44 -6.22 -0.53
CA SER A 152 -20.54 -7.28 -0.96
C SER A 152 -19.49 -7.52 0.12
N GLU A 153 -19.06 -8.76 0.26
CA GLU A 153 -17.96 -9.07 1.18
C GLU A 153 -16.69 -8.34 0.74
N ILE A 154 -15.92 -7.85 1.70
CA ILE A 154 -14.56 -7.40 1.41
C ILE A 154 -13.73 -8.63 1.09
N HIS A 155 -13.19 -8.65 -0.11
CA HIS A 155 -12.16 -9.60 -0.46
C HIS A 155 -10.83 -9.12 0.15
N ASN A 156 -10.28 -9.89 1.09
CA ASN A 156 -8.95 -9.64 1.66
C ASN A 156 -7.85 -10.22 0.77
N GLU A 157 -8.22 -10.66 -0.41
CA GLU A 157 -7.34 -11.29 -1.40
C GLU A 157 -7.73 -10.89 -2.82
N GLY A 158 -6.81 -11.10 -3.75
CA GLY A 158 -7.00 -10.76 -5.15
C GLY A 158 -6.66 -9.29 -5.46
N LYS A 159 -7.08 -8.83 -6.63
CA LYS A 159 -6.82 -7.47 -7.10
C LYS A 159 -7.98 -6.57 -6.75
N ILE A 160 -7.71 -5.49 -6.03
CA ILE A 160 -8.70 -4.52 -5.55
C ILE A 160 -8.40 -3.15 -6.15
N SER A 161 -9.37 -2.59 -6.88
CA SER A 161 -9.28 -1.25 -7.43
C SER A 161 -9.80 -0.21 -6.44
N LEU A 162 -9.00 0.82 -6.22
CA LEU A 162 -9.33 2.01 -5.43
C LEU A 162 -9.82 3.18 -6.30
N GLU A 163 -9.90 2.97 -7.62
CA GLU A 163 -10.36 3.98 -8.57
C GLU A 163 -11.80 4.42 -8.27
N GLY A 164 -12.04 5.72 -8.35
CA GLY A 164 -13.36 6.33 -8.09
C GLY A 164 -13.71 6.53 -6.62
N LEU A 165 -12.83 6.17 -5.69
CA LEU A 165 -12.96 6.52 -4.27
C LEU A 165 -12.40 7.91 -3.98
N THR A 166 -13.01 8.61 -3.01
CA THR A 166 -12.40 9.81 -2.41
C THR A 166 -11.16 9.45 -1.60
N GLU A 167 -10.36 10.45 -1.23
CA GLU A 167 -9.14 10.24 -0.44
C GLU A 167 -9.42 9.54 0.89
N ASP A 168 -10.39 10.01 1.64
CA ASP A 168 -10.79 9.42 2.92
C ASP A 168 -11.24 7.96 2.76
N GLU A 169 -12.00 7.68 1.69
CA GLU A 169 -12.48 6.34 1.39
C GLU A 169 -11.33 5.38 1.06
N TYR A 170 -10.45 5.75 0.11
CA TYR A 170 -9.39 4.82 -0.25
C TYR A 170 -8.36 4.64 0.88
N LEU A 171 -8.10 5.66 1.70
CA LEU A 171 -7.23 5.52 2.86
C LEU A 171 -7.84 4.57 3.89
N PHE A 172 -9.11 4.77 4.23
CA PHE A 172 -9.81 3.90 5.19
C PHE A 172 -9.86 2.45 4.72
N PHE A 173 -10.33 2.21 3.49
CA PHE A 173 -10.44 0.86 2.96
C PHE A 173 -9.07 0.20 2.79
N SER A 174 -8.05 0.93 2.36
CA SER A 174 -6.69 0.39 2.25
C SER A 174 -6.13 -0.01 3.61
N ASP A 175 -6.28 0.83 4.64
CA ASP A 175 -5.82 0.49 5.99
C ASP A 175 -6.53 -0.74 6.54
N TYR A 176 -7.86 -0.79 6.40
CA TYR A 176 -8.67 -1.92 6.84
C TYR A 176 -8.29 -3.23 6.12
N ILE A 177 -8.19 -3.20 4.80
CA ILE A 177 -7.87 -4.37 3.97
C ILE A 177 -6.45 -4.85 4.25
N LEU A 178 -5.47 -3.92 4.32
CA LEU A 178 -4.08 -4.26 4.58
C LEU A 178 -3.90 -4.94 5.95
N ARG A 179 -4.57 -4.45 7.00
CA ARG A 179 -4.55 -5.09 8.33
C ARG A 179 -5.16 -6.48 8.29
N SER A 180 -6.35 -6.59 7.70
CA SER A 180 -7.08 -7.86 7.62
C SER A 180 -6.34 -8.90 6.78
N SER A 181 -5.69 -8.48 5.68
CA SER A 181 -4.88 -9.38 4.85
C SER A 181 -3.59 -9.79 5.55
N TYR A 182 -2.93 -8.84 6.23
CA TYR A 182 -1.69 -9.12 6.96
C TYR A 182 -1.86 -10.22 8.01
N ASP A 183 -2.98 -10.21 8.73
CA ASP A 183 -3.26 -11.21 9.77
C ASP A 183 -3.45 -12.64 9.19
N LEU A 184 -3.75 -12.74 7.88
CA LEU A 184 -4.00 -13.99 7.16
C LEU A 184 -2.84 -14.46 6.29
N LEU A 185 -1.70 -13.74 6.28
CA LEU A 185 -0.54 -14.10 5.45
C LEU A 185 0.19 -15.33 5.98
N GLU A 186 0.39 -16.28 5.08
CA GLU A 186 1.19 -17.49 5.29
C GLU A 186 2.19 -17.66 4.14
N ASP A 187 3.33 -16.93 4.21
CA ASP A 187 4.39 -16.93 3.18
C ASP A 187 3.97 -16.35 1.81
N GLU A 188 3.04 -15.39 1.82
CA GLU A 188 2.49 -14.76 0.62
C GLU A 188 2.91 -13.29 0.51
N THR A 189 2.74 -12.68 -0.67
CA THR A 189 3.06 -11.28 -0.91
C THR A 189 1.81 -10.39 -0.94
N ILE A 190 2.01 -9.11 -0.57
CA ILE A 190 1.07 -8.02 -0.82
C ILE A 190 1.68 -7.11 -1.89
N ALA A 191 0.88 -6.65 -2.83
CA ALA A 191 1.30 -5.67 -3.83
C ALA A 191 0.53 -4.36 -3.67
N ILE A 192 1.24 -3.23 -3.78
CA ILE A 192 0.64 -1.88 -3.71
C ILE A 192 1.19 -1.05 -4.85
N ASP A 193 0.33 -0.74 -5.82
CA ASP A 193 0.69 0.20 -6.87
C ASP A 193 0.52 1.64 -6.37
N GLU A 194 1.44 2.55 -6.75
CA GLU A 194 1.44 3.96 -6.35
C GLU A 194 1.34 4.16 -4.81
N ILE A 195 2.21 3.48 -4.05
CA ILE A 195 2.18 3.43 -2.57
C ILE A 195 2.22 4.81 -1.91
N HIS A 196 2.84 5.81 -2.56
CA HIS A 196 2.91 7.19 -2.06
C HIS A 196 1.53 7.84 -1.88
N ARG A 197 0.50 7.37 -2.60
CA ARG A 197 -0.88 7.83 -2.43
C ARG A 197 -1.47 7.45 -1.07
N LEU A 198 -0.91 6.44 -0.42
CA LEU A 198 -1.27 6.03 0.93
C LEU A 198 -0.44 6.75 2.01
N ARG A 199 0.00 7.99 1.74
CA ARG A 199 0.92 8.76 2.59
C ARG A 199 0.62 8.71 4.09
N PRO A 200 -0.62 8.89 4.58
CA PRO A 200 -0.93 8.79 6.01
C PRO A 200 -0.66 7.42 6.63
N LEU A 201 -0.66 6.35 5.81
CA LEU A 201 -0.43 4.97 6.25
C LEU A 201 1.05 4.55 6.18
N LEU A 202 1.91 5.33 5.50
CA LEU A 202 3.31 4.98 5.28
C LEU A 202 4.08 4.86 6.59
N GLU A 203 3.82 5.75 7.55
CA GLU A 203 4.50 5.76 8.85
C GLU A 203 3.85 4.83 9.89
N THR A 204 2.64 4.35 9.61
CA THR A 204 1.83 3.53 10.52
C THR A 204 1.72 2.10 10.01
N THR A 205 0.63 1.76 9.39
CA THR A 205 0.28 0.39 8.97
C THR A 205 1.27 -0.19 7.98
N ILE A 206 1.64 0.57 6.94
CA ILE A 206 2.57 0.07 5.90
C ILE A 206 3.97 -0.12 6.48
N SER A 207 4.46 0.81 7.31
CA SER A 207 5.76 0.68 7.96
C SER A 207 5.81 -0.51 8.93
N ARG A 208 4.70 -0.79 9.62
CA ARG A 208 4.56 -1.98 10.46
C ARG A 208 4.61 -3.25 9.62
N ILE A 209 3.75 -3.33 8.59
CA ILE A 209 3.69 -4.48 7.68
C ILE A 209 5.06 -4.76 7.08
N THR A 210 5.74 -3.76 6.49
CA THR A 210 7.05 -3.94 5.87
C THR A 210 8.13 -4.46 6.81
N ARG A 211 8.05 -4.15 8.09
CA ARG A 211 9.00 -4.68 9.09
C ARG A 211 8.70 -6.11 9.51
N GLU A 212 7.43 -6.41 9.69
CA GLU A 212 6.96 -7.66 10.28
C GLU A 212 6.73 -8.76 9.24
N ILE A 213 6.40 -8.37 7.97
CA ILE A 213 6.06 -9.31 6.90
C ILE A 213 7.22 -10.25 6.51
N ARG A 214 8.48 -9.85 6.78
CA ARG A 214 9.69 -10.61 6.42
C ARG A 214 9.66 -12.08 6.85
N SER A 215 8.98 -12.38 7.93
CA SER A 215 8.83 -13.75 8.44
C SER A 215 7.63 -14.49 7.85
N ARG A 216 6.76 -13.80 7.11
CA ARG A 216 5.48 -14.33 6.61
C ARG A 216 5.26 -14.12 5.12
N GLY A 217 6.12 -13.34 4.45
CA GLY A 217 5.94 -13.00 3.05
C GLY A 217 6.75 -11.80 2.60
N GLY A 218 6.21 -11.01 1.65
CA GLY A 218 6.85 -9.82 1.10
C GLY A 218 5.87 -8.72 0.72
N LEU A 219 6.38 -7.50 0.56
CA LEU A 219 5.67 -6.35 0.01
C LEU A 219 6.30 -5.96 -1.33
N ILE A 220 5.50 -5.94 -2.40
CA ILE A 220 5.88 -5.38 -3.69
C ILE A 220 5.18 -4.02 -3.80
N ALA A 221 5.95 -2.94 -3.93
CA ALA A 221 5.40 -1.59 -4.00
C ALA A 221 5.94 -0.83 -5.20
N SER A 222 5.13 0.03 -5.82
CA SER A 222 5.58 1.01 -6.80
C SER A 222 5.39 2.43 -6.28
N THR A 223 6.26 3.35 -6.71
CA THR A 223 6.15 4.79 -6.44
C THR A 223 6.75 5.59 -7.59
N GLN A 224 6.38 6.86 -7.69
CA GLN A 224 6.98 7.76 -8.67
C GLN A 224 8.33 8.30 -8.20
N SER A 225 8.50 8.49 -6.89
CA SER A 225 9.71 9.03 -6.29
C SER A 225 9.98 8.38 -4.93
N MET A 226 11.25 8.14 -4.62
CA MET A 226 11.67 7.67 -3.30
C MET A 226 11.45 8.75 -2.23
N SER A 227 11.60 10.03 -2.61
CA SER A 227 11.43 11.15 -1.69
C SER A 227 10.00 11.32 -1.17
N ASP A 228 9.03 10.66 -1.80
CA ASP A 228 7.65 10.62 -1.33
C ASP A 228 7.44 9.63 -0.17
N LEU A 229 8.45 8.80 0.10
CA LEU A 229 8.40 7.78 1.14
C LEU A 229 9.26 8.16 2.35
N PRO A 230 8.84 7.82 3.58
CA PRO A 230 9.67 7.99 4.75
C PRO A 230 10.99 7.20 4.62
N PRO A 231 12.16 7.77 5.00
CA PRO A 231 13.45 7.07 4.91
C PRO A 231 13.47 5.74 5.68
N ALA A 232 12.76 5.68 6.81
CA ALA A 232 12.62 4.47 7.60
C ALA A 232 11.90 3.34 6.83
N LEU A 233 10.93 3.68 5.97
CA LEU A 233 10.22 2.74 5.12
C LEU A 233 11.12 2.24 3.98
N ILE A 234 11.82 3.15 3.29
CA ILE A 234 12.76 2.79 2.21
C ILE A 234 13.79 1.78 2.70
N ASN A 235 14.33 1.97 3.92
CA ASN A 235 15.29 1.05 4.54
C ASN A 235 14.73 -0.36 4.82
N ASN A 236 13.42 -0.56 4.72
CA ASN A 236 12.80 -1.88 4.90
C ASN A 236 12.64 -2.67 3.58
N PHE A 237 12.93 -2.07 2.44
CA PHE A 237 12.98 -2.79 1.17
C PHE A 237 14.31 -3.52 1.00
N GLY A 238 14.24 -4.77 0.58
CA GLY A 238 15.42 -5.61 0.32
C GLY A 238 15.97 -5.40 -1.08
N THR A 239 15.08 -5.08 -2.03
CA THR A 239 15.43 -4.80 -3.42
C THR A 239 14.73 -3.52 -3.86
N ILE A 240 15.47 -2.65 -4.54
CA ILE A 240 14.95 -1.44 -5.17
C ILE A 240 15.26 -1.51 -6.66
N PHE A 241 14.24 -1.41 -7.49
CA PHE A 241 14.36 -1.18 -8.93
C PHE A 241 14.11 0.29 -9.22
N SER A 242 15.08 0.99 -9.78
CA SER A 242 14.94 2.39 -10.16
C SER A 242 15.07 2.56 -11.66
N PHE A 243 14.03 3.04 -12.29
CA PHE A 243 14.08 3.58 -13.64
C PHE A 243 14.78 4.93 -13.65
N GLN A 244 14.98 5.53 -14.84
CA GLN A 244 15.55 6.86 -14.95
C GLN A 244 14.84 7.84 -14.00
N ASP A 245 15.64 8.58 -13.24
CA ASP A 245 15.16 9.58 -12.30
C ASP A 245 16.01 10.85 -12.41
N ILE A 246 15.34 11.98 -12.41
CA ILE A 246 15.96 13.30 -12.49
C ILE A 246 15.74 14.12 -11.19
N ASP A 247 14.96 13.62 -10.24
CA ASP A 247 14.76 14.31 -8.96
C ASP A 247 16.04 14.25 -8.12
N ILE A 248 16.61 15.41 -7.86
CA ILE A 248 17.84 15.54 -7.07
C ILE A 248 17.72 14.96 -5.65
N ARG A 249 16.51 14.93 -5.10
CA ARG A 249 16.24 14.35 -3.78
C ARG A 249 16.39 12.83 -3.82
N ASP A 250 15.86 12.19 -4.86
CA ASP A 250 15.98 10.76 -5.07
C ASP A 250 17.43 10.37 -5.39
N LEU A 251 18.10 11.13 -6.23
CA LEU A 251 19.49 10.91 -6.58
C LEU A 251 20.45 10.96 -5.37
N ARG A 252 20.07 11.61 -4.26
CA ARG A 252 20.85 11.57 -3.01
C ARG A 252 20.86 10.17 -2.39
N TYR A 253 19.76 9.42 -2.48
CA TYR A 253 19.71 8.05 -1.96
C TYR A 253 20.71 7.15 -2.69
N PHE A 254 20.80 7.29 -4.02
CA PHE A 254 21.75 6.53 -4.83
C PHE A 254 23.20 6.99 -4.59
N ALA A 255 23.44 8.29 -4.49
CA ALA A 255 24.76 8.85 -4.17
C ALA A 255 25.30 8.42 -2.78
N GLU A 256 24.41 8.08 -1.85
CA GLU A 256 24.81 7.54 -0.54
C GLU A 256 25.26 6.08 -0.62
N ILE A 257 24.84 5.34 -1.66
CA ILE A 257 25.32 3.99 -1.94
C ILE A 257 26.65 4.08 -2.65
N ASP A 258 26.66 4.75 -3.80
CA ASP A 258 27.85 4.99 -4.63
C ASP A 258 27.65 6.27 -5.45
N LYS A 259 28.72 7.07 -5.59
CA LYS A 259 28.69 8.30 -6.40
C LYS A 259 28.45 8.02 -7.90
N GLU A 260 29.00 6.92 -8.40
CA GLU A 260 28.84 6.50 -9.79
C GLU A 260 27.39 6.05 -10.06
N LEU A 261 26.76 5.36 -9.10
CA LEU A 261 25.37 4.90 -9.20
C LEU A 261 24.38 6.07 -9.47
N LYS A 262 24.61 7.22 -8.86
CA LYS A 262 23.84 8.43 -9.17
C LYS A 262 23.93 8.80 -10.65
N GLN A 263 25.13 8.72 -11.23
CA GLN A 263 25.33 9.05 -12.64
C GLN A 263 24.70 8.00 -13.55
N ASP A 264 24.77 6.75 -13.15
CA ASP A 264 24.17 5.63 -13.88
C ASP A 264 22.64 5.77 -13.94
N VAL A 265 21.98 6.14 -12.83
CA VAL A 265 20.53 6.38 -12.79
C VAL A 265 20.13 7.54 -13.70
N LEU A 266 20.93 8.61 -13.73
CA LEU A 266 20.69 9.76 -14.62
C LEU A 266 20.83 9.41 -16.11
N ASN A 267 21.72 8.49 -16.43
CA ASN A 267 22.04 8.10 -17.81
C ASN A 267 21.21 6.89 -18.29
N LEU A 268 20.23 6.42 -17.51
CA LEU A 268 19.31 5.39 -17.97
C LEU A 268 18.50 5.87 -19.16
N GLU A 269 18.31 5.01 -20.14
CA GLU A 269 17.40 5.25 -21.24
C GLU A 269 15.97 4.83 -20.90
N GLU A 270 15.04 5.11 -21.81
CA GLU A 270 13.64 4.71 -21.64
C GLU A 270 13.55 3.18 -21.43
N HIS A 271 12.82 2.75 -20.40
CA HIS A 271 12.66 1.37 -19.98
C HIS A 271 13.91 0.67 -19.42
N GLU A 272 15.03 1.37 -19.29
CA GLU A 272 16.16 0.87 -18.52
C GLU A 272 15.95 1.10 -17.02
N PHE A 273 16.46 0.20 -16.21
CA PHE A 273 16.42 0.33 -14.75
C PHE A 273 17.64 -0.27 -14.08
N ILE A 274 17.91 0.15 -12.88
CA ILE A 274 18.95 -0.38 -12.01
C ILE A 274 18.33 -1.20 -10.90
N GLU A 275 18.87 -2.37 -10.62
CA GLU A 275 18.54 -3.17 -9.46
C GLU A 275 19.56 -2.93 -8.34
N VAL A 276 19.07 -2.53 -7.16
CA VAL A 276 19.88 -2.40 -5.95
C VAL A 276 19.39 -3.42 -4.94
N ARG A 277 20.19 -4.43 -4.64
CA ARG A 277 19.88 -5.48 -3.66
C ARG A 277 20.48 -5.17 -2.29
N GLY A 278 19.71 -5.50 -1.25
CA GLY A 278 20.16 -5.30 0.13
C GLY A 278 20.49 -3.85 0.40
N TYR A 279 19.59 -2.91 0.13
CA TYR A 279 19.82 -1.46 0.18
C TYR A 279 20.66 -0.99 1.37
N LYS A 280 20.43 -1.53 2.56
CA LYS A 280 21.30 -1.26 3.73
C LYS A 280 22.73 -1.82 3.58
N HIS A 281 22.87 -2.96 2.91
CA HIS A 281 24.16 -3.62 2.68
C HIS A 281 24.82 -3.12 1.40
N ALA A 282 24.03 -2.76 0.37
CA ALA A 282 24.55 -2.14 -0.84
C ALA A 282 25.27 -0.82 -0.54
N LYS A 283 24.74 -0.04 0.40
CA LYS A 283 25.42 1.15 0.96
C LYS A 283 26.82 0.84 1.58
N LEU A 284 27.01 -0.39 2.03
CA LEU A 284 28.30 -0.86 2.58
C LEU A 284 29.18 -1.56 1.54
N LEU A 285 28.61 -2.12 0.47
CA LEU A 285 29.29 -3.03 -0.46
C LEU A 285 29.28 -2.54 -1.93
N GLY A 286 28.60 -1.43 -2.27
CA GLY A 286 28.55 -0.89 -3.63
C GLY A 286 27.92 -1.83 -4.66
N MET A 287 26.92 -2.63 -4.29
CA MET A 287 26.32 -3.63 -5.17
C MET A 287 25.09 -3.06 -5.90
N ALA A 288 25.27 -2.68 -7.14
CA ALA A 288 24.18 -2.35 -8.05
C ALA A 288 24.40 -2.98 -9.43
N GLN A 289 23.33 -3.38 -10.10
CA GLN A 289 23.37 -3.92 -11.46
C GLN A 289 22.36 -3.17 -12.34
N LYS A 290 22.79 -2.74 -13.51
CA LYS A 290 21.94 -2.10 -14.52
C LYS A 290 21.23 -3.17 -15.36
N MET A 291 19.95 -2.98 -15.65
CA MET A 291 19.09 -3.90 -16.40
C MET A 291 18.18 -3.16 -17.39
N ILE A 292 17.70 -3.86 -18.41
CA ILE A 292 16.80 -3.34 -19.42
C ILE A 292 15.52 -4.17 -19.45
N LEU A 293 14.40 -3.50 -19.54
CA LEU A 293 13.10 -4.09 -19.80
C LEU A 293 12.84 -4.02 -21.32
N LEU A 294 12.71 -5.15 -21.99
CA LEU A 294 12.43 -5.23 -23.42
C LEU A 294 10.97 -5.54 -23.70
#